data_eb78f380e850000df402799dc9c5d226
#
_entry.id   eb78f380e850000df402799dc9c5d226
#
_cell.length_a   1.000
_cell.length_b   1.000
_cell.length_c   1.000
_cell.angle_alpha   90.00
_cell.angle_beta   90.00
_cell.angle_gamma   90.00
#
_symmetry.space_group_name_H-M   'P 1'
#
loop_
_entity.id
_entity.type
_entity.pdbx_description
1 polymer ?
#
loop_
_entity_poly.entity_id
_entity_poly.type
_entity_poly.pdbx_seq_one_letter_code
_entity_poly.pdbx_strand_id
1 'polypeptide(L)'
;LLSWRGAQRDHQPELQLVSALSWLRGAVTALLLGGLASAQADQVNLDGSEQWLMKSAEGRDYRIMVSLPEGDVPYTGGYPVVYLLDGNAYFPAFHAAKRAQKQWRKAVIVAIGYPSSTPLDFERRAFDLSPPQLPERNDPPQGGQDLFLDFIEQRLMPRVNQRFKVDQDQVSLVGHSFGGMFGIYALFTRPQLFQHVVAISPSLWWRDRYLLEHERAFTKRAHAGELDLTHRSLSMWVGDREMPQEIQDVRLLQLRLESLSHYGLRS
;
A
#
# COMPACT_ATOMS: atom_id res chain seq x y z
N LEU A 1 74.50 71.96 -3.53
CA LEU A 1 74.13 73.13 -4.40
C LEU A 1 72.71 72.88 -4.94
N LEU A 2 71.76 73.80 -4.47
CA LEU A 2 70.50 74.24 -5.15
C LEU A 2 69.42 73.17 -5.38
N SER A 3 68.42 73.11 -4.52
CA SER A 3 67.19 73.91 -4.45
C SER A 3 66.34 73.88 -5.74
N TRP A 4 65.13 73.39 -5.59
CA TRP A 4 63.92 74.18 -5.78
C TRP A 4 62.63 73.45 -5.37
N ARG A 5 61.72 74.28 -4.82
CA ARG A 5 60.40 73.99 -4.26
C ARG A 5 59.33 74.03 -5.34
N GLY A 6 58.20 73.48 -4.99
CA GLY A 6 56.88 73.92 -5.41
C GLY A 6 56.15 72.92 -6.27
N ALA A 7 54.97 72.58 -6.06
CA ALA A 7 53.75 73.14 -5.54
C ALA A 7 52.74 71.98 -5.42
N GLN A 8 51.98 72.06 -4.34
CA GLN A 8 50.68 71.38 -4.22
C GLN A 8 49.72 71.80 -5.31
N ARG A 9 48.99 70.78 -5.80
CA ARG A 9 47.59 71.03 -6.23
C ARG A 9 46.77 69.80 -5.96
N ASP A 10 45.81 69.95 -5.05
CA ASP A 10 44.66 69.16 -4.82
C ASP A 10 43.89 68.94 -6.11
N HIS A 11 43.45 67.72 -6.39
CA HIS A 11 42.17 67.45 -7.01
C HIS A 11 41.79 65.97 -6.69
N GLN A 12 40.98 65.82 -5.71
CA GLN A 12 40.18 64.62 -5.49
C GLN A 12 38.70 64.90 -5.87
N PRO A 13 38.25 64.52 -7.05
CA PRO A 13 36.83 64.25 -7.24
C PRO A 13 36.49 62.77 -7.64
N GLU A 14 37.49 61.89 -7.84
CA GLU A 14 37.18 60.55 -8.36
C GLU A 14 36.83 59.50 -7.28
N LEU A 15 37.17 59.69 -6.02
CA LEU A 15 36.93 58.73 -4.94
C LEU A 15 35.47 58.68 -4.44
N GLN A 16 34.65 59.73 -4.72
CA GLN A 16 33.26 59.74 -4.27
C GLN A 16 32.30 59.04 -5.26
N LEU A 17 32.62 58.96 -6.55
CA LEU A 17 31.81 58.27 -7.55
C LEU A 17 31.93 56.72 -7.47
N VAL A 18 33.09 56.20 -7.07
CA VAL A 18 33.32 54.76 -6.95
C VAL A 18 32.60 54.19 -5.74
N SER A 19 32.47 54.98 -4.64
CA SER A 19 31.73 54.50 -3.45
C SER A 19 30.21 54.45 -3.67
N ALA A 20 29.63 55.42 -4.44
CA ALA A 20 28.22 55.41 -4.74
C ALA A 20 27.80 54.26 -5.66
N LEU A 21 28.64 53.87 -6.63
CA LEU A 21 28.41 52.73 -7.53
C LEU A 21 28.55 51.39 -6.81
N SER A 22 29.40 51.27 -5.79
CA SER A 22 29.53 50.05 -5.00
C SER A 22 28.31 49.80 -4.10
N TRP A 23 27.71 50.83 -3.55
CA TRP A 23 26.46 50.75 -2.77
C TRP A 23 25.25 50.39 -3.63
N LEU A 24 25.16 50.92 -4.84
CA LEU A 24 24.10 50.57 -5.79
C LEU A 24 24.20 49.13 -6.29
N ARG A 25 25.42 48.60 -6.51
CA ARG A 25 25.63 47.21 -6.88
C ARG A 25 25.29 46.26 -5.72
N GLY A 26 25.64 46.60 -4.50
CA GLY A 26 25.28 45.80 -3.30
C GLY A 26 23.77 45.77 -3.04
N ALA A 27 23.08 46.90 -3.21
CA ALA A 27 21.63 47.01 -3.02
C ALA A 27 20.83 46.23 -4.10
N VAL A 28 21.27 46.25 -5.37
CA VAL A 28 20.64 45.51 -6.45
C VAL A 28 20.86 44.01 -6.30
N THR A 29 22.04 43.57 -5.83
CA THR A 29 22.31 42.16 -5.56
C THR A 29 21.52 41.65 -4.37
N ALA A 30 21.33 42.45 -3.32
CA ALA A 30 20.49 42.09 -2.17
C ALA A 30 19.00 42.04 -2.51
N LEU A 31 18.51 42.90 -3.39
CA LEU A 31 17.13 42.89 -3.89
C LEU A 31 16.84 41.70 -4.83
N LEU A 32 17.83 41.20 -5.56
CA LEU A 32 17.69 40.01 -6.42
C LEU A 32 17.76 38.69 -5.63
N LEU A 33 18.40 38.67 -4.46
CA LEU A 33 18.43 37.49 -3.56
C LEU A 33 17.21 37.41 -2.66
N GLY A 34 16.48 38.50 -2.43
CA GLY A 34 15.26 38.49 -1.61
C GLY A 34 14.00 38.02 -2.32
N GLY A 35 14.06 37.76 -3.63
CA GLY A 35 12.89 37.48 -4.47
C GLY A 35 12.71 36.04 -4.88
N LEU A 36 13.57 35.10 -4.46
CA LEU A 36 13.33 33.70 -4.61
C LEU A 36 12.51 33.19 -3.41
N ALA A 37 11.26 33.62 -3.29
CA ALA A 37 10.28 32.87 -2.53
C ALA A 37 10.25 31.49 -3.19
N SER A 38 10.86 30.49 -2.53
CA SER A 38 10.71 29.09 -2.91
C SER A 38 9.21 28.85 -2.95
N ALA A 39 8.65 28.68 -4.13
CA ALA A 39 7.30 28.17 -4.26
C ALA A 39 7.31 26.79 -3.59
N GLN A 40 6.96 26.74 -2.30
CA GLN A 40 6.81 25.50 -1.57
C GLN A 40 5.54 24.88 -2.12
N ALA A 41 5.71 23.81 -2.89
CA ALA A 41 4.57 23.07 -3.39
C ALA A 41 3.79 22.52 -2.18
N ASP A 42 2.52 22.85 -2.09
CA ASP A 42 1.64 22.27 -1.09
C ASP A 42 1.53 20.77 -1.31
N GLN A 43 1.59 20.00 -0.23
CA GLN A 43 1.38 18.56 -0.32
C GLN A 43 -0.10 18.29 -0.61
N VAL A 44 -0.37 17.47 -1.61
CA VAL A 44 -1.72 16.99 -1.87
C VAL A 44 -2.06 15.94 -0.82
N ASN A 45 -3.02 16.24 0.03
CA ASN A 45 -3.55 15.33 1.03
C ASN A 45 -4.88 14.74 0.54
N LEU A 46 -5.13 13.49 0.87
CA LEU A 46 -6.42 12.84 0.64
C LEU A 46 -7.30 13.05 1.87
N ASP A 47 -8.28 13.94 1.75
CA ASP A 47 -9.21 14.27 2.84
C ASP A 47 -9.97 13.04 3.34
N GLY A 48 -9.99 12.84 4.67
CA GLY A 48 -10.61 11.64 5.26
C GLY A 48 -9.73 10.41 5.17
N SER A 49 -8.43 10.61 5.03
CA SER A 49 -7.44 9.54 5.15
C SER A 49 -6.35 9.88 6.15
N GLU A 50 -5.65 8.85 6.60
CA GLU A 50 -4.46 8.97 7.45
C GLU A 50 -3.47 7.87 7.12
N GLN A 51 -2.22 8.03 7.56
CA GLN A 51 -1.20 7.00 7.41
C GLN A 51 -0.29 6.93 8.64
N TRP A 52 0.27 5.74 8.87
CA TRP A 52 1.31 5.51 9.87
C TRP A 52 2.26 4.40 9.45
N LEU A 53 3.38 4.27 10.13
CA LEU A 53 4.30 3.15 9.97
C LEU A 53 4.04 2.10 11.05
N MET A 54 4.11 0.84 10.66
CA MET A 54 4.11 -0.31 11.57
C MET A 54 5.29 -1.22 11.25
N LYS A 55 5.74 -1.93 12.28
CA LYS A 55 6.86 -2.86 12.17
C LYS A 55 6.38 -4.28 12.45
N SER A 56 6.78 -5.24 11.62
CA SER A 56 6.54 -6.68 11.90
C SER A 56 7.38 -7.16 13.09
N ALA A 57 7.21 -8.41 13.49
CA ALA A 57 8.03 -9.02 14.55
C ALA A 57 9.50 -9.10 14.14
N GLU A 58 9.76 -9.32 12.87
CA GLU A 58 11.09 -9.42 12.25
C GLU A 58 11.71 -8.04 11.96
N GLY A 59 11.03 -6.95 12.36
CA GLY A 59 11.53 -5.59 12.19
C GLY A 59 11.31 -4.97 10.81
N ARG A 60 10.48 -5.57 9.95
CA ARG A 60 10.14 -5.02 8.63
C ARG A 60 9.12 -3.89 8.75
N ASP A 61 9.40 -2.76 8.10
CA ASP A 61 8.50 -1.61 8.11
C ASP A 61 7.42 -1.74 7.03
N TYR A 62 6.18 -1.41 7.41
CA TYR A 62 5.02 -1.30 6.54
C TYR A 62 4.40 0.09 6.67
N ARG A 63 3.97 0.67 5.55
CA ARG A 63 3.14 1.87 5.51
C ARG A 63 1.69 1.46 5.50
N ILE A 64 0.96 1.87 6.53
CA ILE A 64 -0.47 1.63 6.63
C ILE A 64 -1.20 2.91 6.27
N MET A 65 -2.03 2.87 5.24
CA MET A 65 -2.86 3.98 4.79
C MET A 65 -4.32 3.64 5.05
N VAL A 66 -5.04 4.54 5.70
CA VAL A 66 -6.42 4.28 6.11
C VAL A 66 -7.37 5.31 5.53
N SER A 67 -8.40 4.84 4.83
CA SER A 67 -9.56 5.64 4.49
C SER A 67 -10.59 5.56 5.62
N LEU A 68 -10.79 6.69 6.29
CA LEU A 68 -11.66 6.79 7.46
C LEU A 68 -13.12 6.58 7.09
N PRO A 69 -13.93 5.93 7.96
CA PRO A 69 -15.35 5.78 7.73
C PRO A 69 -16.05 7.15 7.83
N GLU A 70 -17.12 7.33 7.06
CA GLU A 70 -17.96 8.53 7.14
C GLU A 70 -19.23 8.25 7.95
N GLY A 71 -19.53 9.15 8.89
CA GLY A 71 -20.71 9.04 9.77
C GLY A 71 -20.54 8.11 10.96
N ASP A 72 -21.60 7.94 11.72
CA ASP A 72 -21.60 7.19 12.96
C ASP A 72 -21.39 5.68 12.74
N VAL A 73 -20.90 5.03 13.78
CA VAL A 73 -20.79 3.57 13.84
C VAL A 73 -22.15 2.94 13.55
N PRO A 74 -22.23 1.93 12.67
CA PRO A 74 -23.47 1.20 12.43
C PRO A 74 -24.09 0.70 13.74
N TYR A 75 -25.43 0.78 13.84
CA TYR A 75 -26.15 0.40 15.05
C TYR A 75 -25.92 -1.07 15.42
N THR A 76 -25.87 -1.94 14.42
CA THR A 76 -25.54 -3.37 14.55
C THR A 76 -24.15 -3.65 14.04
N GLY A 77 -23.37 -4.48 14.75
CA GLY A 77 -22.02 -4.87 14.34
C GLY A 77 -21.00 -3.76 14.59
N GLY A 78 -20.45 -3.23 13.53
CA GLY A 78 -19.40 -2.21 13.51
C GLY A 78 -19.18 -1.70 12.09
N TYR A 79 -18.00 -1.17 11.82
CA TYR A 79 -17.62 -0.78 10.47
C TYR A 79 -17.14 -2.00 9.67
N PRO A 80 -17.60 -2.19 8.43
CA PRO A 80 -16.94 -3.11 7.49
C PRO A 80 -15.51 -2.70 7.28
N VAL A 81 -14.58 -3.65 7.20
CA VAL A 81 -13.15 -3.38 6.96
C VAL A 81 -12.66 -4.08 5.70
N VAL A 82 -11.95 -3.34 4.88
CA VAL A 82 -11.27 -3.85 3.67
C VAL A 82 -9.77 -3.71 3.86
N TYR A 83 -9.06 -4.82 3.99
CA TYR A 83 -7.60 -4.86 3.90
C TYR A 83 -7.21 -4.91 2.43
N LEU A 84 -6.42 -3.94 2.00
CA LEU A 84 -5.99 -3.78 0.61
C LEU A 84 -4.49 -3.97 0.51
N LEU A 85 -4.06 -4.94 -0.26
CA LEU A 85 -2.64 -5.18 -0.54
C LEU A 85 -2.10 -4.21 -1.59
N ASP A 86 -0.78 -4.07 -1.66
CA ASP A 86 -0.10 -3.14 -2.56
C ASP A 86 -0.63 -1.69 -2.42
N GLY A 87 -0.77 -1.25 -1.18
CA GLY A 87 -1.41 0.03 -0.84
C GLY A 87 -0.81 1.25 -1.52
N ASN A 88 0.51 1.26 -1.78
CA ASN A 88 1.16 2.36 -2.48
C ASN A 88 0.57 2.57 -3.90
N ALA A 89 0.19 1.48 -4.58
CA ALA A 89 -0.39 1.53 -5.92
C ALA A 89 -1.90 1.83 -5.90
N TYR A 90 -2.64 1.20 -4.99
CA TYR A 90 -4.10 1.12 -5.12
C TYR A 90 -4.88 1.99 -4.15
N PHE A 91 -4.28 2.43 -3.03
CA PHE A 91 -5.00 3.19 -2.00
C PHE A 91 -5.73 4.42 -2.52
N PRO A 92 -5.13 5.32 -3.34
CA PRO A 92 -5.82 6.52 -3.79
C PRO A 92 -7.09 6.21 -4.59
N ALA A 93 -7.05 5.20 -5.46
CA ALA A 93 -8.20 4.80 -6.27
C ALA A 93 -9.32 4.19 -5.42
N PHE A 94 -8.99 3.31 -4.48
CA PHE A 94 -9.95 2.72 -3.56
C PHE A 94 -10.56 3.75 -2.61
N HIS A 95 -9.76 4.67 -2.10
CA HIS A 95 -10.24 5.79 -1.28
C HIS A 95 -11.25 6.65 -2.05
N ALA A 96 -10.92 7.06 -3.28
CA ALA A 96 -11.81 7.85 -4.12
C ALA A 96 -13.10 7.09 -4.47
N ALA A 97 -12.99 5.82 -4.86
CA ALA A 97 -14.14 4.98 -5.20
C ALA A 97 -15.10 4.78 -4.00
N LYS A 98 -14.55 4.56 -2.79
CA LYS A 98 -15.35 4.47 -1.55
C LYS A 98 -16.14 5.74 -1.31
N ARG A 99 -15.52 6.92 -1.41
CA ARG A 99 -16.16 8.21 -1.16
C ARG A 99 -17.24 8.55 -2.20
N ALA A 100 -17.07 8.10 -3.44
CA ALA A 100 -18.05 8.29 -4.50
C ALA A 100 -19.34 7.47 -4.31
N GLN A 101 -19.28 6.36 -3.58
CA GLN A 101 -20.38 5.40 -3.45
C GLN A 101 -20.97 5.39 -2.05
N LYS A 102 -22.21 5.86 -1.89
CA LYS A 102 -22.88 6.01 -0.59
C LYS A 102 -22.86 4.75 0.28
N GLN A 103 -23.07 3.58 -0.32
CA GLN A 103 -23.11 2.30 0.40
C GLN A 103 -21.77 1.89 1.01
N TRP A 104 -20.63 2.40 0.48
CA TRP A 104 -19.30 2.08 0.95
C TRP A 104 -18.68 3.13 1.88
N ARG A 105 -19.31 4.30 2.06
CA ARG A 105 -18.77 5.40 2.86
C ARG A 105 -18.47 5.03 4.30
N LYS A 106 -19.22 4.08 4.86
CA LYS A 106 -18.97 3.59 6.22
C LYS A 106 -17.85 2.56 6.33
N ALA A 107 -17.35 2.02 5.22
CA ALA A 107 -16.25 1.06 5.28
C ALA A 107 -14.94 1.76 5.68
N VAL A 108 -14.12 1.06 6.45
CA VAL A 108 -12.72 1.39 6.70
C VAL A 108 -11.88 0.66 5.66
N ILE A 109 -11.08 1.37 4.87
CA ILE A 109 -10.07 0.72 4.02
C ILE A 109 -8.72 0.83 4.71
N VAL A 110 -8.07 -0.29 4.93
CA VAL A 110 -6.75 -0.41 5.54
C VAL A 110 -5.80 -0.94 4.48
N ALA A 111 -5.10 -0.04 3.80
CA ALA A 111 -4.17 -0.42 2.75
C ALA A 111 -2.77 -0.64 3.33
N ILE A 112 -2.19 -1.78 2.98
CA ILE A 112 -0.87 -2.21 3.41
C ILE A 112 0.11 -1.97 2.27
N GLY A 113 1.05 -1.08 2.49
CA GLY A 113 2.09 -0.73 1.54
C GLY A 113 3.46 -0.73 2.18
N TYR A 114 4.41 -0.15 1.48
CA TYR A 114 5.81 -0.11 1.88
C TYR A 114 6.28 1.34 2.06
N PRO A 115 7.27 1.62 2.93
CA PRO A 115 7.82 2.96 3.13
C PRO A 115 8.74 3.37 1.95
N SER A 116 8.24 3.24 0.74
CA SER A 116 8.89 3.63 -0.50
C SER A 116 7.96 4.52 -1.33
N SER A 117 8.50 5.22 -2.32
CA SER A 117 7.72 6.00 -3.29
C SER A 117 7.25 5.15 -4.49
N THR A 118 7.74 3.92 -4.59
CA THR A 118 7.42 3.02 -5.69
C THR A 118 5.98 2.48 -5.53
N PRO A 119 5.12 2.59 -6.55
CA PRO A 119 3.75 2.07 -6.48
C PRO A 119 3.70 0.57 -6.20
N LEU A 120 4.51 -0.21 -6.91
CA LEU A 120 4.70 -1.65 -6.67
C LEU A 120 6.16 -1.90 -6.33
N ASP A 121 6.46 -2.12 -5.05
CA ASP A 121 7.80 -2.46 -4.58
C ASP A 121 8.04 -3.96 -4.81
N PHE A 122 8.62 -4.29 -5.96
CA PHE A 122 8.74 -5.68 -6.42
C PHE A 122 9.56 -6.57 -5.48
N GLU A 123 10.62 -6.07 -4.86
CA GLU A 123 11.41 -6.85 -3.90
C GLU A 123 10.61 -7.17 -2.64
N ARG A 124 9.98 -6.13 -2.07
CA ARG A 124 9.19 -6.29 -0.85
C ARG A 124 7.99 -7.18 -1.07
N ARG A 125 7.22 -6.94 -2.13
CA ARG A 125 6.02 -7.73 -2.41
C ARG A 125 6.35 -9.16 -2.86
N ALA A 126 7.47 -9.40 -3.55
CA ALA A 126 7.91 -10.73 -3.89
C ALA A 126 8.19 -11.56 -2.62
N PHE A 127 8.83 -10.97 -1.62
CA PHE A 127 9.03 -11.63 -0.34
C PHE A 127 7.71 -11.87 0.40
N ASP A 128 6.93 -10.82 0.62
CA ASP A 128 5.78 -10.83 1.53
C ASP A 128 4.57 -11.62 0.97
N LEU A 129 4.43 -11.73 -0.35
CA LEU A 129 3.22 -12.28 -0.98
C LEU A 129 3.42 -13.66 -1.61
N SER A 130 4.61 -14.26 -1.48
CA SER A 130 4.90 -15.53 -2.13
C SER A 130 5.53 -16.57 -1.18
N PRO A 131 5.41 -17.87 -1.52
CA PRO A 131 6.01 -18.96 -0.76
C PRO A 131 7.54 -18.98 -0.92
N PRO A 132 8.27 -19.70 -0.03
CA PRO A 132 9.70 -19.92 -0.17
C PRO A 132 10.08 -20.51 -1.54
N GLN A 133 11.19 -20.08 -2.10
CA GLN A 133 11.76 -20.58 -3.35
C GLN A 133 13.05 -21.36 -3.11
N LEU A 134 13.43 -22.18 -4.10
CA LEU A 134 14.75 -22.77 -4.12
C LEU A 134 15.83 -21.69 -4.17
N PRO A 135 16.98 -21.87 -3.50
CA PRO A 135 18.02 -20.84 -3.42
C PRO A 135 18.45 -20.29 -4.79
N GLU A 136 18.57 -21.15 -5.81
CA GLU A 136 18.96 -20.80 -7.18
C GLU A 136 17.91 -20.01 -7.96
N ARG A 137 16.68 -19.89 -7.44
CA ARG A 137 15.57 -19.13 -8.02
C ARG A 137 15.04 -18.04 -7.09
N ASN A 138 15.75 -17.75 -6.01
CA ASN A 138 15.32 -16.84 -4.97
C ASN A 138 15.90 -15.42 -5.16
N ASP A 139 15.76 -14.88 -6.37
CA ASP A 139 16.13 -13.52 -6.73
C ASP A 139 14.99 -12.85 -7.53
N PRO A 140 14.30 -11.84 -6.99
CA PRO A 140 14.43 -11.29 -5.62
C PRO A 140 14.00 -12.29 -4.53
N PRO A 141 14.43 -12.11 -3.27
CA PRO A 141 14.08 -12.99 -2.16
C PRO A 141 12.57 -13.17 -2.01
N GLN A 142 12.15 -14.41 -1.73
CA GLN A 142 10.76 -14.83 -1.55
C GLN A 142 10.61 -15.62 -0.25
N GLY A 143 9.38 -15.96 0.12
CA GLY A 143 9.13 -16.88 1.21
C GLY A 143 8.65 -16.28 2.51
N GLY A 144 8.27 -15.01 2.49
CA GLY A 144 7.77 -14.30 3.67
C GLY A 144 6.26 -14.33 3.87
N GLN A 145 5.50 -15.08 3.05
CA GLN A 145 4.03 -15.04 3.10
C GLN A 145 3.45 -15.36 4.48
N ASP A 146 4.03 -16.32 5.21
CA ASP A 146 3.58 -16.66 6.57
C ASP A 146 3.87 -15.53 7.56
N LEU A 147 5.07 -14.96 7.50
CA LEU A 147 5.48 -13.84 8.35
C LEU A 147 4.62 -12.59 8.10
N PHE A 148 4.24 -12.38 6.84
CA PHE A 148 3.37 -11.27 6.48
C PHE A 148 1.92 -11.50 6.94
N LEU A 149 1.42 -12.72 6.82
CA LEU A 149 0.10 -13.07 7.35
C LEU A 149 0.07 -12.97 8.88
N ASP A 150 1.15 -13.37 9.58
CA ASP A 150 1.33 -13.19 11.02
C ASP A 150 1.33 -11.70 11.40
N PHE A 151 2.00 -10.85 10.63
CA PHE A 151 1.97 -9.40 10.85
C PHE A 151 0.54 -8.85 10.75
N ILE A 152 -0.22 -9.27 9.72
CA ILE A 152 -1.61 -8.83 9.54
C ILE A 152 -2.46 -9.27 10.74
N GLU A 153 -2.41 -10.56 11.09
CA GLU A 153 -3.23 -11.15 12.15
C GLU A 153 -2.87 -10.63 13.54
N GLN A 154 -1.58 -10.64 13.87
CA GLN A 154 -1.14 -10.44 15.25
C GLN A 154 -0.83 -8.98 15.61
N ARG A 155 -0.63 -8.11 14.61
CA ARG A 155 -0.26 -6.71 14.84
C ARG A 155 -1.20 -5.72 14.19
N LEU A 156 -1.49 -5.88 12.90
CA LEU A 156 -2.29 -4.90 12.17
C LEU A 156 -3.77 -4.97 12.57
N MET A 157 -4.39 -6.16 12.51
CA MET A 157 -5.80 -6.34 12.89
C MET A 157 -6.11 -5.89 14.32
N PRO A 158 -5.31 -6.24 15.36
CA PRO A 158 -5.52 -5.72 16.69
C PRO A 158 -5.42 -4.20 16.78
N ARG A 159 -4.49 -3.58 16.04
CA ARG A 159 -4.36 -2.11 15.99
C ARG A 159 -5.58 -1.45 15.35
N VAL A 160 -6.11 -2.03 14.29
CA VAL A 160 -7.34 -1.57 13.61
C VAL A 160 -8.54 -1.71 14.55
N ASN A 161 -8.68 -2.85 15.22
CA ASN A 161 -9.76 -3.13 16.16
C ASN A 161 -9.75 -2.21 17.41
N GLN A 162 -8.56 -1.77 17.86
CA GLN A 162 -8.44 -0.77 18.92
C GLN A 162 -8.92 0.62 18.49
N ARG A 163 -8.77 0.94 17.20
CA ARG A 163 -9.13 2.26 16.68
C ARG A 163 -10.56 2.36 16.20
N PHE A 164 -11.09 1.29 15.62
CA PHE A 164 -12.42 1.24 15.02
C PHE A 164 -13.23 0.10 15.64
N LYS A 165 -14.52 0.35 15.85
CA LYS A 165 -15.45 -0.75 16.16
C LYS A 165 -15.68 -1.54 14.86
N VAL A 166 -14.95 -2.62 14.68
CA VAL A 166 -14.97 -3.47 13.47
C VAL A 166 -16.13 -4.47 13.55
N ASP A 167 -16.85 -4.61 12.44
CA ASP A 167 -17.77 -5.73 12.24
C ASP A 167 -16.96 -6.95 11.80
N GLN A 168 -16.82 -7.92 12.69
CA GLN A 168 -16.01 -9.13 12.46
C GLN A 168 -16.60 -10.04 11.37
N ASP A 169 -17.88 -9.87 11.04
CA ASP A 169 -18.56 -10.61 9.97
C ASP A 169 -18.40 -9.91 8.60
N GLN A 170 -17.76 -8.75 8.56
CA GLN A 170 -17.56 -7.97 7.34
C GLN A 170 -16.11 -7.52 7.16
N VAL A 171 -15.18 -8.47 7.27
CA VAL A 171 -13.75 -8.25 7.04
C VAL A 171 -13.36 -8.84 5.69
N SER A 172 -12.83 -8.00 4.81
CA SER A 172 -12.43 -8.39 3.45
C SER A 172 -10.93 -8.23 3.23
N LEU A 173 -10.34 -9.09 2.39
CA LEU A 173 -8.98 -8.94 1.87
C LEU A 173 -9.05 -8.79 0.35
N VAL A 174 -8.40 -7.77 -0.19
CA VAL A 174 -8.35 -7.49 -1.63
C VAL A 174 -6.90 -7.46 -2.09
N GLY A 175 -6.59 -8.20 -3.13
CA GLY A 175 -5.26 -8.22 -3.72
C GLY A 175 -5.26 -8.48 -5.23
N HIS A 176 -4.23 -7.97 -5.90
CA HIS A 176 -4.01 -8.13 -7.34
C HIS A 176 -2.74 -8.92 -7.60
N SER A 177 -2.73 -9.77 -8.61
CA SER A 177 -1.57 -10.55 -9.03
C SER A 177 -1.02 -11.42 -7.88
N PHE A 178 0.21 -11.22 -7.41
CA PHE A 178 0.74 -11.87 -6.21
C PHE A 178 -0.10 -11.59 -4.96
N GLY A 179 -0.69 -10.38 -4.85
CA GLY A 179 -1.62 -10.06 -3.77
C GLY A 179 -2.90 -10.90 -3.83
N GLY A 180 -3.42 -11.18 -5.04
CA GLY A 180 -4.55 -12.09 -5.25
C GLY A 180 -4.21 -13.52 -4.87
N MET A 181 -3.03 -14.00 -5.27
CA MET A 181 -2.49 -15.30 -4.89
C MET A 181 -2.35 -15.43 -3.36
N PHE A 182 -1.79 -14.41 -2.70
CA PHE A 182 -1.68 -14.35 -1.24
C PHE A 182 -3.05 -14.36 -0.55
N GLY A 183 -4.05 -13.64 -1.09
CA GLY A 183 -5.40 -13.63 -0.54
C GLY A 183 -6.03 -15.04 -0.54
N ILE A 184 -5.85 -15.78 -1.64
CA ILE A 184 -6.30 -17.18 -1.74
C ILE A 184 -5.53 -18.08 -0.76
N TYR A 185 -4.21 -17.88 -0.64
CA TYR A 185 -3.40 -18.56 0.37
C TYR A 185 -3.92 -18.32 1.79
N ALA A 186 -4.23 -17.06 2.14
CA ALA A 186 -4.78 -16.71 3.44
C ALA A 186 -6.13 -17.40 3.72
N LEU A 187 -7.02 -17.49 2.72
CA LEU A 187 -8.28 -18.21 2.83
C LEU A 187 -8.06 -19.70 3.09
N PHE A 188 -7.13 -20.35 2.40
CA PHE A 188 -6.91 -21.79 2.54
C PHE A 188 -6.21 -22.17 3.86
N THR A 189 -5.36 -21.30 4.37
CA THR A 189 -4.56 -21.57 5.58
C THR A 189 -5.18 -21.05 6.85
N ARG A 190 -5.81 -19.85 6.79
CA ARG A 190 -6.44 -19.17 7.95
C ARG A 190 -7.82 -18.59 7.58
N PRO A 191 -8.81 -19.46 7.26
CA PRO A 191 -10.12 -19.04 6.78
C PRO A 191 -10.90 -18.16 7.78
N GLN A 192 -10.50 -18.16 9.05
CA GLN A 192 -11.15 -17.35 10.10
C GLN A 192 -10.84 -15.85 9.99
N LEU A 193 -9.75 -15.44 9.31
CA LEU A 193 -9.30 -14.06 9.32
C LEU A 193 -10.14 -13.14 8.44
N PHE A 194 -10.59 -13.63 7.29
CA PHE A 194 -11.33 -12.84 6.32
C PHE A 194 -12.61 -13.55 5.91
N GLN A 195 -13.74 -12.83 5.98
CA GLN A 195 -15.02 -13.32 5.48
C GLN A 195 -15.07 -13.30 3.95
N HIS A 196 -14.43 -12.30 3.35
CA HIS A 196 -14.45 -12.11 1.92
C HIS A 196 -13.03 -11.92 1.38
N VAL A 197 -12.64 -12.76 0.42
CA VAL A 197 -11.38 -12.59 -0.32
C VAL A 197 -11.72 -12.21 -1.76
N VAL A 198 -11.14 -11.11 -2.23
CA VAL A 198 -11.25 -10.66 -3.62
C VAL A 198 -9.86 -10.74 -4.25
N ALA A 199 -9.70 -11.68 -5.16
CA ALA A 199 -8.46 -11.94 -5.87
C ALA A 199 -8.59 -11.48 -7.33
N ILE A 200 -7.88 -10.42 -7.68
CA ILE A 200 -7.89 -9.84 -9.01
C ILE A 200 -6.67 -10.34 -9.78
N SER A 201 -6.87 -10.97 -10.91
CA SER A 201 -5.83 -11.56 -11.76
C SER A 201 -4.78 -12.34 -10.95
N PRO A 202 -5.20 -13.29 -10.07
CA PRO A 202 -4.29 -13.96 -9.16
C PRO A 202 -3.27 -14.79 -9.91
N SER A 203 -1.99 -14.70 -9.51
CA SER A 203 -0.87 -15.44 -10.12
C SER A 203 -0.89 -16.94 -9.75
N LEU A 204 -1.95 -17.65 -10.12
CA LEU A 204 -2.19 -19.06 -9.75
C LEU A 204 -1.16 -20.03 -10.36
N TRP A 205 -0.53 -19.64 -11.44
CA TRP A 205 0.53 -20.40 -12.14
C TRP A 205 1.85 -20.47 -11.35
N TRP A 206 2.02 -19.60 -10.33
CA TRP A 206 3.26 -19.44 -9.60
C TRP A 206 3.72 -20.77 -8.94
N ARG A 207 5.01 -21.09 -9.04
CA ARG A 207 5.62 -22.32 -8.51
C ARG A 207 4.80 -23.57 -8.83
N ASP A 208 4.58 -23.81 -10.12
CA ASP A 208 3.81 -24.96 -10.58
C ASP A 208 2.44 -25.10 -9.89
N ARG A 209 1.78 -23.97 -9.63
CA ARG A 209 0.47 -23.92 -8.96
C ARG A 209 0.51 -24.43 -7.52
N TYR A 210 1.49 -23.97 -6.73
CA TYR A 210 1.66 -24.41 -5.32
C TYR A 210 0.37 -24.31 -4.49
N LEU A 211 -0.53 -23.37 -4.81
CA LEU A 211 -1.81 -23.22 -4.10
C LEU A 211 -2.70 -24.45 -4.18
N LEU A 212 -2.53 -25.33 -5.17
CA LEU A 212 -3.31 -26.56 -5.26
C LEU A 212 -3.03 -27.55 -4.11
N GLU A 213 -1.88 -27.49 -3.48
CA GLU A 213 -1.60 -28.26 -2.27
C GLU A 213 -2.42 -27.72 -1.09
N HIS A 214 -2.42 -26.40 -0.89
CA HIS A 214 -3.21 -25.75 0.15
C HIS A 214 -4.71 -25.92 -0.08
N GLU A 215 -5.18 -25.83 -1.33
CA GLU A 215 -6.57 -26.09 -1.71
C GLU A 215 -6.99 -27.51 -1.32
N ARG A 216 -6.19 -28.54 -1.64
CA ARG A 216 -6.48 -29.93 -1.25
C ARG A 216 -6.57 -30.11 0.26
N ALA A 217 -5.66 -29.49 1.01
CA ALA A 217 -5.68 -29.54 2.48
C ALA A 217 -6.93 -28.83 3.04
N PHE A 218 -7.27 -27.66 2.50
CA PHE A 218 -8.46 -26.89 2.87
C PHE A 218 -9.75 -27.67 2.58
N THR A 219 -9.88 -28.23 1.38
CA THR A 219 -11.03 -29.07 0.98
C THR A 219 -11.18 -30.29 1.87
N LYS A 220 -10.08 -30.98 2.20
CA LYS A 220 -10.08 -32.13 3.13
C LYS A 220 -10.61 -31.73 4.50
N ARG A 221 -10.16 -30.61 5.05
CA ARG A 221 -10.61 -30.10 6.35
C ARG A 221 -12.10 -29.71 6.33
N ALA A 222 -12.55 -29.08 5.24
CA ALA A 222 -13.96 -28.75 5.07
C ALA A 222 -14.84 -30.01 5.05
N HIS A 223 -14.45 -31.03 4.27
CA HIS A 223 -15.18 -32.31 4.22
C HIS A 223 -15.16 -33.08 5.57
N ALA A 224 -14.13 -32.87 6.37
CA ALA A 224 -14.05 -33.45 7.73
C ALA A 224 -14.91 -32.68 8.75
N GLY A 225 -15.53 -31.56 8.37
CA GLY A 225 -16.30 -30.71 9.28
C GLY A 225 -15.43 -29.89 10.25
N GLU A 226 -14.13 -29.73 9.94
CA GLU A 226 -13.18 -28.98 10.77
C GLU A 226 -13.24 -27.48 10.52
N LEU A 227 -13.91 -27.05 9.43
CA LEU A 227 -14.00 -25.64 9.02
C LEU A 227 -15.46 -25.21 8.95
N ASP A 228 -15.76 -24.08 9.58
CA ASP A 228 -16.99 -23.34 9.32
C ASP A 228 -16.75 -22.35 8.17
N LEU A 229 -17.28 -22.67 7.00
CA LEU A 229 -17.19 -21.83 5.80
C LEU A 229 -18.46 -20.98 5.58
N THR A 230 -19.42 -21.05 6.51
CA THR A 230 -20.61 -20.21 6.47
C THR A 230 -20.21 -18.74 6.46
N HIS A 231 -20.77 -17.99 5.54
CA HIS A 231 -20.42 -16.56 5.31
C HIS A 231 -19.00 -16.31 4.78
N ARG A 232 -18.28 -17.33 4.33
CA ARG A 232 -17.00 -17.14 3.61
C ARG A 232 -17.24 -17.00 2.12
N SER A 233 -16.48 -16.12 1.47
CA SER A 233 -16.51 -16.02 0.01
C SER A 233 -15.14 -15.75 -0.59
N LEU A 234 -14.95 -16.31 -1.79
CA LEU A 234 -13.83 -16.02 -2.68
C LEU A 234 -14.38 -15.49 -4.00
N SER A 235 -14.07 -14.25 -4.32
CA SER A 235 -14.37 -13.67 -5.63
C SER A 235 -13.08 -13.57 -6.45
N MET A 236 -13.03 -14.24 -7.58
CA MET A 236 -11.89 -14.20 -8.49
C MET A 236 -12.28 -13.45 -9.76
N TRP A 237 -11.45 -12.48 -10.13
CA TRP A 237 -11.63 -11.68 -11.34
C TRP A 237 -10.40 -11.81 -12.22
N VAL A 238 -10.60 -12.01 -13.50
CA VAL A 238 -9.53 -12.11 -14.50
C VAL A 238 -9.98 -11.41 -15.77
N GLY A 239 -9.09 -10.65 -16.41
CA GLY A 239 -9.37 -9.97 -17.66
C GLY A 239 -9.49 -10.96 -18.82
N ASP A 240 -10.38 -10.68 -19.78
CA ASP A 240 -10.62 -11.52 -20.96
C ASP A 240 -9.44 -11.52 -21.96
N ARG A 241 -8.51 -10.58 -21.79
CA ARG A 241 -7.32 -10.42 -22.64
C ARG A 241 -6.01 -10.80 -21.94
N GLU A 242 -6.09 -11.37 -20.76
CA GLU A 242 -4.93 -11.91 -20.07
C GLU A 242 -4.42 -13.20 -20.73
N MET A 243 -3.30 -13.73 -20.27
CA MET A 243 -2.76 -14.96 -20.84
C MET A 243 -3.77 -16.11 -20.69
N PRO A 244 -3.99 -16.92 -21.73
CA PRO A 244 -4.95 -18.02 -21.67
C PRO A 244 -4.76 -18.94 -20.47
N GLN A 245 -3.52 -19.12 -20.04
CA GLN A 245 -3.17 -19.94 -18.87
C GLN A 245 -3.73 -19.34 -17.57
N GLU A 246 -3.67 -18.03 -17.38
CA GLU A 246 -4.19 -17.35 -16.17
C GLU A 246 -5.72 -17.48 -16.11
N ILE A 247 -6.39 -17.29 -17.25
CA ILE A 247 -7.84 -17.46 -17.36
C ILE A 247 -8.24 -18.92 -17.05
N GLN A 248 -7.48 -19.89 -17.57
CA GLN A 248 -7.72 -21.32 -17.33
C GLN A 248 -7.50 -21.70 -15.86
N ASP A 249 -6.45 -21.18 -15.24
CA ASP A 249 -6.13 -21.47 -13.84
C ASP A 249 -7.21 -20.95 -12.88
N VAL A 250 -7.76 -19.76 -13.16
CA VAL A 250 -8.90 -19.21 -12.38
C VAL A 250 -10.14 -20.10 -12.53
N ARG A 251 -10.49 -20.49 -13.76
CA ARG A 251 -11.63 -21.38 -14.03
C ARG A 251 -11.45 -22.76 -13.38
N LEU A 252 -10.25 -23.31 -13.47
CA LEU A 252 -9.94 -24.60 -12.85
C LEU A 252 -10.10 -24.54 -11.32
N LEU A 253 -9.56 -23.49 -10.68
CA LEU A 253 -9.69 -23.33 -9.24
C LEU A 253 -11.16 -23.16 -8.83
N GLN A 254 -11.94 -22.37 -9.58
CA GLN A 254 -13.38 -22.21 -9.35
C GLN A 254 -14.10 -23.57 -9.38
N LEU A 255 -13.90 -24.37 -10.43
CA LEU A 255 -14.50 -25.71 -10.57
C LEU A 255 -14.13 -26.63 -9.39
N ARG A 256 -12.88 -26.56 -8.91
CA ARG A 256 -12.42 -27.37 -7.77
C ARG A 256 -13.11 -26.97 -6.46
N LEU A 257 -13.45 -25.71 -6.30
CA LEU A 257 -14.11 -25.18 -5.10
C LEU A 257 -15.64 -25.34 -5.10
N GLU A 258 -16.26 -25.69 -6.24
CA GLU A 258 -17.72 -25.83 -6.35
C GLU A 258 -18.33 -26.77 -5.29
N SER A 259 -17.65 -27.89 -4.99
CA SER A 259 -18.13 -28.84 -3.96
C SER A 259 -18.20 -28.21 -2.56
N LEU A 260 -17.42 -27.17 -2.31
CA LEU A 260 -17.38 -26.48 -1.01
C LEU A 260 -18.57 -25.57 -0.77
N SER A 261 -19.40 -25.32 -1.80
CA SER A 261 -20.67 -24.59 -1.66
C SER A 261 -21.63 -25.29 -0.67
N HIS A 262 -21.60 -26.63 -0.62
CA HIS A 262 -22.36 -27.43 0.35
C HIS A 262 -21.90 -27.22 1.80
N TYR A 263 -20.68 -26.70 2.01
CA TYR A 263 -20.10 -26.39 3.30
C TYR A 263 -20.14 -24.89 3.63
N GLY A 264 -20.80 -24.09 2.77
CA GLY A 264 -21.05 -22.68 2.98
C GLY A 264 -20.10 -21.72 2.25
N LEU A 265 -19.05 -22.22 1.57
CA LEU A 265 -18.18 -21.36 0.77
C LEU A 265 -18.92 -20.84 -0.48
N ARG A 266 -18.86 -19.54 -0.72
CA ARG A 266 -19.31 -18.89 -1.96
C ARG A 266 -18.09 -18.57 -2.80
N SER A 267 -17.94 -19.18 -3.98
CA SER A 267 -16.82 -18.94 -4.88
C SER A 267 -17.28 -18.71 -6.32
#